data_ac78979d45912e6d3ead5aff29ff4598
#
_entry.id   ac78979d45912e6d3ead5aff29ff4598
#
_cell.length_a   1.000
_cell.length_b   1.000
_cell.length_c   1.000
_cell.angle_alpha   90.00
_cell.angle_beta   90.00
_cell.angle_gamma   90.00
#
_symmetry.space_group_name_H-M   'P 1'
#
loop_
_entity.id
_entity.type
_entity.pdbx_description
1 polymer ?
#
loop_
_entity_poly.entity_id
_entity_poly.type
_entity_poly.pdbx_seq_one_letter_code
_entity_poly.pdbx_strand_id
1 'polypeptide(L)'
;LEKAPIRWKAITYLLIDTGCRRGEIMGLKWSKVNLETGLIIIDCALLYTESKGIYEGPTKTNDFRAMKLAPQSLAVLKEWQKEYENLKELNGDRWEDSPYVFVRDNGAPLHPDSITRWQSNFSKKHDIPPIHPHAFRHTAASTMIANGVDIVTTATELGHSSPTTTANMYAHQIAVARAKAADVRAGVFANRK
;
A
#
# COMPACT_ATOMS: atom_id res chain seq x y z
N LEU A 1 6.05 -14.64 -1.77
CA LEU A 1 6.90 -13.67 -1.04
C LEU A 1 7.78 -14.28 0.06
N GLU A 2 7.66 -15.59 0.34
CA GLU A 2 8.49 -16.26 1.37
C GLU A 2 9.99 -16.13 1.13
N LYS A 3 10.42 -16.16 -0.14
CA LYS A 3 11.82 -16.03 -0.55
C LYS A 3 12.27 -14.56 -0.74
N ALA A 4 11.43 -13.59 -0.45
CA ALA A 4 11.76 -12.19 -0.63
C ALA A 4 12.54 -11.66 0.60
N PRO A 5 13.60 -10.82 0.40
CA PRO A 5 14.21 -10.11 1.52
C PRO A 5 13.17 -9.29 2.28
N ILE A 6 13.31 -9.20 3.61
CA ILE A 6 12.27 -8.68 4.50
C ILE A 6 11.82 -7.26 4.15
N ARG A 7 12.73 -6.37 3.74
CA ARG A 7 12.39 -5.01 3.26
C ARG A 7 11.36 -5.05 2.13
N TRP A 8 11.63 -5.81 1.08
CA TRP A 8 10.77 -5.89 -0.09
C TRP A 8 9.46 -6.63 0.19
N LYS A 9 9.53 -7.63 1.08
CA LYS A 9 8.35 -8.31 1.60
C LYS A 9 7.45 -7.31 2.32
N ALA A 10 7.98 -6.49 3.23
CA ALA A 10 7.23 -5.49 3.98
C ALA A 10 6.60 -4.44 3.05
N ILE A 11 7.37 -3.86 2.12
CA ILE A 11 6.85 -2.91 1.13
C ILE A 11 5.69 -3.53 0.34
N THR A 12 5.86 -4.77 -0.13
CA THR A 12 4.84 -5.45 -0.94
C THR A 12 3.57 -5.74 -0.14
N TYR A 13 3.72 -6.20 1.13
CA TYR A 13 2.57 -6.41 2.02
C TYR A 13 1.79 -5.11 2.26
N LEU A 14 2.47 -4.01 2.53
CA LEU A 14 1.81 -2.72 2.71
C LEU A 14 1.09 -2.26 1.43
N LEU A 15 1.69 -2.44 0.26
CA LEU A 15 1.05 -2.10 -1.02
C LEU A 15 -0.22 -2.93 -1.28
N ILE A 16 -0.20 -4.22 -0.95
CA ILE A 16 -1.35 -5.12 -1.09
C ILE A 16 -2.46 -4.74 -0.11
N ASP A 17 -2.10 -4.54 1.15
CA ASP A 17 -3.02 -4.30 2.25
C ASP A 17 -3.73 -2.95 2.10
N THR A 18 -2.96 -1.89 1.89
CA THR A 18 -3.46 -0.51 1.91
C THR A 18 -3.92 0.00 0.55
N GLY A 19 -3.47 -0.60 -0.54
CA GLY A 19 -3.67 -0.06 -1.88
C GLY A 19 -3.03 1.32 -2.10
N CYS A 20 -2.13 1.77 -1.23
CA CYS A 20 -1.44 3.05 -1.36
C CYS A 20 -0.62 3.14 -2.64
N ARG A 21 -0.38 4.37 -3.08
CA ARG A 21 0.56 4.61 -4.19
C ARG A 21 1.98 4.28 -3.75
N ARG A 22 2.78 3.82 -4.69
CA ARG A 22 4.19 3.51 -4.46
C ARG A 22 4.95 4.61 -3.71
N GLY A 23 4.85 5.85 -4.18
CA GLY A 23 5.52 6.99 -3.54
C GLY A 23 5.03 7.27 -2.12
N GLU A 24 3.76 7.00 -1.81
CA GLU A 24 3.18 7.13 -0.49
C GLU A 24 3.79 6.12 0.49
N ILE A 25 3.92 4.85 0.08
CA ILE A 25 4.59 3.83 0.91
C ILE A 25 6.08 4.14 1.10
N MET A 26 6.77 4.63 0.05
CA MET A 26 8.17 5.04 0.17
C MET A 26 8.38 6.28 1.05
N GLY A 27 7.36 7.17 1.12
CA GLY A 27 7.35 8.36 1.99
C GLY A 27 6.88 8.10 3.41
N LEU A 28 6.45 6.88 3.75
CA LEU A 28 6.00 6.55 5.10
C LEU A 28 7.13 6.75 6.11
N LYS A 29 6.86 7.49 7.19
CA LYS A 29 7.82 7.80 8.26
C LYS A 29 7.55 6.96 9.49
N TRP A 30 8.59 6.60 10.24
CA TRP A 30 8.44 5.88 11.51
C TRP A 30 7.59 6.65 12.53
N SER A 31 7.66 7.98 12.56
CA SER A 31 6.82 8.84 13.40
C SER A 31 5.32 8.76 13.07
N LYS A 32 4.96 8.17 11.95
CA LYS A 32 3.59 7.99 11.44
C LYS A 32 3.13 6.53 11.51
N VAL A 33 3.88 5.69 12.21
CA VAL A 33 3.58 4.26 12.38
C VAL A 33 3.43 3.94 13.86
N ASN A 34 2.28 3.42 14.24
CA ASN A 34 2.09 2.83 15.56
C ASN A 34 2.09 1.30 15.43
N LEU A 35 3.19 0.67 15.84
CA LEU A 35 3.37 -0.77 15.73
C LEU A 35 2.59 -1.58 16.78
N GLU A 36 2.02 -0.96 17.81
CA GLU A 36 1.17 -1.64 18.78
C GLU A 36 -0.24 -1.82 18.21
N THR A 37 -0.81 -0.71 17.70
CA THR A 37 -2.18 -0.69 17.18
C THR A 37 -2.28 -1.06 15.71
N GLY A 38 -1.16 -1.01 14.96
CA GLY A 38 -1.11 -1.17 13.51
C GLY A 38 -1.61 0.05 12.73
N LEU A 39 -1.77 1.20 13.40
CA LEU A 39 -2.20 2.43 12.74
C LEU A 39 -1.02 3.07 12.00
N ILE A 40 -1.25 3.44 10.75
CA ILE A 40 -0.32 4.24 9.94
C ILE A 40 -1.01 5.49 9.41
N ILE A 41 -0.24 6.55 9.20
CA ILE A 41 -0.71 7.80 8.61
C ILE A 41 0.09 8.08 7.35
N ILE A 42 -0.61 8.20 6.23
CA ILE A 42 -0.05 8.57 4.93
C ILE A 42 -0.33 10.07 4.71
N ASP A 43 0.70 10.89 4.80
CA ASP A 43 0.60 12.37 4.69
C ASP A 43 1.52 12.95 3.60
N CYS A 44 2.44 12.16 3.06
CA CYS A 44 3.35 12.57 2.00
C CYS A 44 3.68 11.44 1.05
N ALA A 45 4.42 11.75 0.00
CA ALA A 45 4.96 10.78 -0.93
C ALA A 45 6.43 11.13 -1.26
N LEU A 46 7.28 10.11 -1.39
CA LEU A 46 8.59 10.29 -2.01
C LEU A 46 8.45 10.30 -3.53
N LEU A 47 9.01 11.34 -4.12
CA LEU A 47 9.04 11.60 -5.55
C LEU A 47 10.50 11.68 -6.02
N TYR A 48 10.69 11.57 -7.33
CA TYR A 48 11.99 11.74 -7.95
C TYR A 48 11.87 12.53 -9.24
N THR A 49 12.78 13.48 -9.43
CA THR A 49 13.05 14.13 -10.71
C THR A 49 14.56 14.25 -10.91
N GLU A 50 15.01 14.30 -12.15
CA GLU A 50 16.45 14.46 -12.43
C GLU A 50 17.04 15.75 -11.84
N SER A 51 16.25 16.83 -11.80
CA SER A 51 16.70 18.12 -11.29
C SER A 51 16.74 18.24 -9.77
N LYS A 52 15.90 17.47 -9.04
CA LYS A 52 15.79 17.55 -7.56
C LYS A 52 16.29 16.31 -6.84
N GLY A 53 16.56 15.22 -7.58
CA GLY A 53 16.80 13.93 -6.94
C GLY A 53 15.55 13.38 -6.25
N ILE A 54 15.72 12.69 -5.13
CA ILE A 54 14.61 12.21 -4.29
C ILE A 54 14.15 13.35 -3.38
N TYR A 55 12.88 13.64 -3.37
CA TYR A 55 12.29 14.69 -2.54
C TYR A 55 10.90 14.30 -2.04
N GLU A 56 10.49 14.90 -0.94
CA GLU A 56 9.16 14.75 -0.38
C GLU A 56 8.20 15.71 -1.08
N GLY A 57 7.06 15.17 -1.48
CA GLY A 57 5.95 15.94 -2.03
C GLY A 57 4.64 15.59 -1.33
N PRO A 58 3.60 16.41 -1.54
CA PRO A 58 2.28 16.10 -1.01
C PRO A 58 1.73 14.82 -1.63
N THR A 59 0.78 14.19 -0.95
CA THR A 59 -0.06 13.17 -1.58
C THR A 59 -0.81 13.79 -2.76
N LYS A 60 -1.22 12.98 -3.74
CA LYS A 60 -1.91 13.49 -4.95
C LYS A 60 -3.16 14.33 -4.64
N THR A 61 -3.80 14.09 -3.49
CA THR A 61 -5.00 14.79 -3.03
C THR A 61 -4.72 15.87 -1.99
N ASN A 62 -3.45 16.03 -1.60
CA ASN A 62 -3.03 16.92 -0.51
C ASN A 62 -3.68 16.61 0.86
N ASP A 63 -4.28 15.42 1.00
CA ASP A 63 -4.94 14.95 2.21
C ASP A 63 -4.09 13.89 2.91
N PHE A 64 -4.23 13.81 4.22
CA PHE A 64 -3.69 12.68 4.99
C PHE A 64 -4.75 11.58 5.14
N ARG A 65 -4.29 10.34 5.27
CA ARG A 65 -5.15 9.18 5.55
C ARG A 65 -4.58 8.38 6.70
N ALA A 66 -5.43 8.08 7.69
CA ALA A 66 -5.12 7.12 8.73
C ALA A 66 -5.68 5.74 8.33
N MET A 67 -4.84 4.74 8.33
CA MET A 67 -5.19 3.38 7.92
C MET A 67 -4.73 2.38 8.97
N LYS A 68 -5.51 1.32 9.17
CA LYS A 68 -5.13 0.23 10.06
C LYS A 68 -4.64 -0.95 9.24
N LEU A 69 -3.42 -1.38 9.51
CA LEU A 69 -2.82 -2.54 8.86
C LEU A 69 -3.48 -3.84 9.30
N ALA A 70 -3.63 -4.76 8.38
CA ALA A 70 -3.97 -6.15 8.68
C ALA A 70 -2.89 -6.79 9.57
N PRO A 71 -3.25 -7.75 10.44
CA PRO A 71 -2.30 -8.39 11.36
C PRO A 71 -1.06 -8.96 10.68
N GLN A 72 -1.21 -9.51 9.47
CA GLN A 72 -0.12 -10.06 8.68
C GLN A 72 0.87 -8.99 8.20
N SER A 73 0.35 -7.84 7.71
CA SER A 73 1.16 -6.70 7.28
C SER A 73 1.91 -6.08 8.45
N LEU A 74 1.24 -5.96 9.60
CA LEU A 74 1.85 -5.47 10.83
C LEU A 74 2.97 -6.39 11.32
N ALA A 75 2.77 -7.72 11.28
CA ALA A 75 3.79 -8.69 11.66
C ALA A 75 5.05 -8.55 10.79
N VAL A 76 4.87 -8.48 9.47
CA VAL A 76 6.00 -8.30 8.53
C VAL A 76 6.69 -6.94 8.71
N LEU A 77 5.93 -5.88 9.03
CA LEU A 77 6.51 -4.57 9.31
C LEU A 77 7.34 -4.57 10.60
N LYS A 78 6.92 -5.30 11.64
CA LYS A 78 7.71 -5.50 12.87
C LYS A 78 8.99 -6.30 12.61
N GLU A 79 8.95 -7.30 11.73
CA GLU A 79 10.16 -8.02 11.32
C GLU A 79 11.13 -7.09 10.57
N TRP A 80 10.61 -6.23 9.68
CA TRP A 80 11.41 -5.21 9.00
C TRP A 80 12.02 -4.21 9.98
N GLN A 81 11.28 -3.76 11.00
CA GLN A 81 11.82 -2.87 12.01
C GLN A 81 13.05 -3.46 12.70
N LYS A 82 13.03 -4.74 13.07
CA LYS A 82 14.20 -5.41 13.67
C LYS A 82 15.40 -5.40 12.73
N GLU A 83 15.17 -5.65 11.46
CA GLU A 83 16.24 -5.60 10.47
C GLU A 83 16.74 -4.16 10.22
N TYR A 84 15.84 -3.18 10.26
CA TYR A 84 16.20 -1.76 10.19
C TYR A 84 17.14 -1.36 11.33
N GLU A 85 16.84 -1.73 12.58
CA GLU A 85 17.69 -1.46 13.74
C GLU A 85 19.04 -2.19 13.65
N ASN A 86 19.04 -3.42 13.18
CA ASN A 86 20.25 -4.20 12.92
C ASN A 86 21.14 -3.54 11.86
N LEU A 87 20.56 -3.07 10.75
CA LEU A 87 21.29 -2.32 9.72
C LEU A 87 21.87 -1.01 10.27
N LYS A 88 21.12 -0.32 11.12
CA LYS A 88 21.56 0.92 11.76
C LYS A 88 22.77 0.66 12.66
N GLU A 89 22.71 -0.36 13.48
CA GLU A 89 23.82 -0.77 14.35
C GLU A 89 25.07 -1.18 13.56
N LEU A 90 24.92 -2.00 12.51
CA LEU A 90 26.02 -2.44 11.66
C LEU A 90 26.72 -1.30 10.91
N ASN A 91 25.99 -0.24 10.55
CA ASN A 91 26.57 0.91 9.85
C ASN A 91 27.22 1.92 10.81
N GLY A 92 26.77 2.02 12.07
CA GLY A 92 27.30 2.96 13.05
C GLY A 92 27.34 4.39 12.49
N ASP A 93 28.51 5.02 12.55
CA ASP A 93 28.72 6.41 12.07
C ASP A 93 28.49 6.63 10.57
N ARG A 94 28.38 5.57 9.79
CA ARG A 94 28.08 5.64 8.35
C ARG A 94 26.57 5.62 8.06
N TRP A 95 25.75 5.49 9.09
CA TRP A 95 24.31 5.52 8.94
C TRP A 95 23.81 6.91 8.59
N GLU A 96 23.02 7.02 7.53
CA GLU A 96 22.30 8.24 7.17
C GLU A 96 20.95 8.26 7.89
N ASP A 97 20.79 9.12 8.89
CA ASP A 97 19.51 9.25 9.59
C ASP A 97 18.43 9.80 8.65
N SER A 98 17.46 8.96 8.38
CA SER A 98 16.32 9.25 7.52
C SER A 98 15.02 8.97 8.30
N PRO A 99 13.99 9.80 8.19
CA PRO A 99 12.74 9.59 8.91
C PRO A 99 11.91 8.44 8.34
N TYR A 100 12.27 7.92 7.16
CA TYR A 100 11.43 6.99 6.41
C TYR A 100 11.54 5.56 6.94
N VAL A 101 10.43 4.83 6.81
CA VAL A 101 10.37 3.41 7.15
C VAL A 101 11.22 2.57 6.20
N PHE A 102 11.23 2.91 4.92
CA PHE A 102 11.94 2.14 3.91
C PHE A 102 13.15 2.91 3.38
N VAL A 103 14.33 2.42 3.75
CA VAL A 103 15.62 3.02 3.47
C VAL A 103 16.55 2.03 2.77
N ARG A 104 17.68 2.51 2.25
CA ARG A 104 18.81 1.69 1.78
C ARG A 104 19.52 1.04 2.97
N ASP A 105 20.51 0.18 2.68
CA ASP A 105 21.27 -0.50 3.72
C ASP A 105 22.11 0.44 4.60
N ASN A 106 22.39 1.65 4.11
CA ASN A 106 23.08 2.70 4.84
C ASN A 106 22.15 3.75 5.47
N GLY A 107 20.84 3.55 5.48
CA GLY A 107 19.87 4.50 6.05
C GLY A 107 19.37 5.59 5.08
N ALA A 108 19.99 5.79 3.93
CA ALA A 108 19.58 6.76 2.93
C ALA A 108 18.17 6.47 2.38
N PRO A 109 17.40 7.48 1.96
CA PRO A 109 16.09 7.28 1.36
C PRO A 109 16.12 6.30 0.18
N LEU A 110 15.17 5.38 0.14
CA LEU A 110 15.04 4.45 -0.96
C LEU A 110 14.41 5.14 -2.18
N HIS A 111 15.01 4.97 -3.36
CA HIS A 111 14.46 5.56 -4.57
C HIS A 111 13.03 5.06 -4.83
N PRO A 112 12.05 5.92 -5.14
CA PRO A 112 10.64 5.52 -5.29
C PRO A 112 10.40 4.39 -6.29
N ASP A 113 11.23 4.29 -7.33
CA ASP A 113 11.12 3.25 -8.37
C ASP A 113 11.78 1.92 -8.00
N SER A 114 12.51 1.86 -6.88
CA SER A 114 13.24 0.65 -6.49
C SER A 114 12.33 -0.57 -6.34
N ILE A 115 11.13 -0.39 -5.79
CA ILE A 115 10.16 -1.49 -5.65
C ILE A 115 9.70 -2.03 -7.00
N THR A 116 9.42 -1.17 -7.97
CA THR A 116 9.00 -1.60 -9.32
C THR A 116 10.10 -2.42 -10.00
N ARG A 117 11.34 -1.95 -9.90
CA ARG A 117 12.51 -2.66 -10.44
C ARG A 117 12.71 -3.99 -9.73
N TRP A 118 12.64 -3.99 -8.40
CA TRP A 118 12.78 -5.22 -7.63
C TRP A 118 11.69 -6.24 -7.96
N GLN A 119 10.41 -5.83 -8.02
CA GLN A 119 9.29 -6.72 -8.36
C GLN A 119 9.45 -7.33 -9.75
N SER A 120 9.86 -6.54 -10.75
CA SER A 120 10.12 -7.04 -12.10
C SER A 120 11.22 -8.12 -12.10
N ASN A 121 12.33 -7.87 -11.40
CA ASN A 121 13.42 -8.82 -11.30
C ASN A 121 13.03 -10.09 -10.51
N PHE A 122 12.29 -9.92 -9.44
CA PHE A 122 11.78 -11.01 -8.60
C PHE A 122 10.82 -11.90 -9.40
N SER A 123 9.90 -11.32 -10.16
CA SER A 123 8.96 -12.04 -11.01
C SER A 123 9.70 -12.88 -12.06
N LYS A 124 10.68 -12.29 -12.75
CA LYS A 124 11.52 -13.00 -13.72
C LYS A 124 12.31 -14.16 -13.09
N LYS A 125 12.90 -13.91 -11.91
CA LYS A 125 13.73 -14.91 -11.20
C LYS A 125 12.92 -16.12 -10.74
N HIS A 126 11.65 -15.93 -10.43
CA HIS A 126 10.80 -16.98 -9.85
C HIS A 126 9.70 -17.47 -10.80
N ASP A 127 9.79 -17.09 -12.08
CA ASP A 127 8.83 -17.49 -13.13
C ASP A 127 7.36 -17.26 -12.73
N ILE A 128 7.10 -16.08 -12.17
CA ILE A 128 5.73 -15.65 -11.82
C ILE A 128 5.33 -14.48 -12.71
N PRO A 129 4.02 -14.31 -12.98
CA PRO A 129 3.55 -13.18 -13.78
C PRO A 129 4.08 -11.84 -13.26
N PRO A 130 4.45 -10.91 -14.17
CA PRO A 130 4.94 -9.60 -13.77
C PRO A 130 3.88 -8.85 -12.96
N ILE A 131 4.26 -8.41 -11.77
CA ILE A 131 3.41 -7.66 -10.85
C ILE A 131 3.95 -6.24 -10.78
N HIS A 132 3.04 -5.27 -10.86
CA HIS A 132 3.37 -3.86 -10.72
C HIS A 132 2.67 -3.26 -9.49
N PRO A 133 3.26 -2.27 -8.80
CA PRO A 133 2.65 -1.66 -7.61
C PRO A 133 1.22 -1.17 -7.85
N HIS A 134 0.91 -0.73 -9.07
CA HIS A 134 -0.44 -0.27 -9.42
C HIS A 134 -1.47 -1.40 -9.47
N ALA A 135 -1.05 -2.62 -9.78
CA ALA A 135 -1.93 -3.79 -9.77
C ALA A 135 -2.42 -4.12 -8.35
N PHE A 136 -1.58 -3.94 -7.32
CA PHE A 136 -2.00 -4.14 -5.93
C PHE A 136 -3.12 -3.18 -5.52
N ARG A 137 -3.02 -1.94 -5.95
CA ARG A 137 -4.07 -0.94 -5.71
C ARG A 137 -5.40 -1.32 -6.39
N HIS A 138 -5.34 -1.82 -7.62
CA HIS A 138 -6.52 -2.36 -8.30
C HIS A 138 -7.10 -3.56 -7.56
N THR A 139 -6.24 -4.48 -7.10
CA THR A 139 -6.67 -5.65 -6.32
C THR A 139 -7.32 -5.22 -5.00
N ALA A 140 -6.71 -4.32 -4.24
CA ALA A 140 -7.26 -3.79 -2.99
C ALA A 140 -8.66 -3.20 -3.21
N ALA A 141 -8.83 -2.34 -4.22
CA ALA A 141 -10.11 -1.75 -4.55
C ALA A 141 -11.16 -2.79 -4.96
N SER A 142 -10.79 -3.71 -5.86
CA SER A 142 -11.68 -4.78 -6.32
C SER A 142 -12.12 -5.68 -5.16
N THR A 143 -11.21 -5.98 -4.25
CA THR A 143 -11.50 -6.79 -3.05
C THR A 143 -12.46 -6.06 -2.11
N MET A 144 -12.25 -4.79 -1.84
CA MET A 144 -13.16 -3.99 -1.00
C MET A 144 -14.57 -3.96 -1.59
N ILE A 145 -14.70 -3.64 -2.88
CA ILE A 145 -16.00 -3.57 -3.57
C ILE A 145 -16.68 -4.93 -3.62
N ALA A 146 -15.95 -6.01 -3.92
CA ALA A 146 -16.49 -7.36 -3.96
C ALA A 146 -17.02 -7.84 -2.60
N ASN A 147 -16.44 -7.34 -1.51
CA ASN A 147 -16.88 -7.61 -0.13
C ASN A 147 -17.91 -6.61 0.40
N GLY A 148 -18.47 -5.75 -0.45
CA GLY A 148 -19.58 -4.87 -0.12
C GLY A 148 -19.20 -3.53 0.50
N VAL A 149 -17.90 -3.18 0.54
CA VAL A 149 -17.48 -1.83 0.93
C VAL A 149 -17.99 -0.85 -0.12
N ASP A 150 -18.63 0.21 0.32
CA ASP A 150 -19.19 1.21 -0.60
C ASP A 150 -18.09 1.97 -1.35
N ILE A 151 -18.50 2.57 -2.47
CA ILE A 151 -17.56 3.20 -3.40
C ILE A 151 -16.91 4.47 -2.84
N VAL A 152 -17.60 5.19 -1.96
CA VAL A 152 -17.09 6.43 -1.36
C VAL A 152 -16.00 6.07 -0.34
N THR A 153 -16.27 5.09 0.52
CA THR A 153 -15.28 4.54 1.46
C THR A 153 -14.08 3.98 0.71
N THR A 154 -14.30 3.16 -0.33
CA THR A 154 -13.19 2.62 -1.15
C THR A 154 -12.37 3.73 -1.79
N ALA A 155 -12.99 4.79 -2.32
CA ALA A 155 -12.29 5.93 -2.89
C ALA A 155 -11.44 6.67 -1.84
N THR A 156 -11.99 6.87 -0.64
CA THR A 156 -11.33 7.53 0.49
C THR A 156 -10.11 6.72 0.94
N GLU A 157 -10.26 5.42 1.17
CA GLU A 157 -9.17 4.52 1.55
C GLU A 157 -8.02 4.54 0.54
N LEU A 158 -8.36 4.54 -0.74
CA LEU A 158 -7.38 4.64 -1.81
C LEU A 158 -6.81 6.06 -1.98
N GLY A 159 -7.43 7.13 -1.45
CA GLY A 159 -7.08 8.52 -1.71
C GLY A 159 -7.30 8.89 -3.18
N HIS A 160 -8.47 8.58 -3.71
CA HIS A 160 -8.94 9.12 -4.97
C HIS A 160 -9.58 10.49 -4.71
N SER A 161 -9.25 11.50 -5.52
CA SER A 161 -9.82 12.83 -5.43
C SER A 161 -11.32 12.89 -5.71
N SER A 162 -11.86 11.83 -6.36
CA SER A 162 -13.28 11.72 -6.66
C SER A 162 -13.72 10.25 -6.62
N PRO A 163 -14.86 9.94 -5.97
CA PRO A 163 -15.50 8.62 -6.04
C PRO A 163 -15.81 8.19 -7.47
N THR A 164 -16.03 9.15 -8.39
CA THR A 164 -16.27 8.88 -9.81
C THR A 164 -15.09 8.14 -10.46
N THR A 165 -13.86 8.43 -10.04
CA THR A 165 -12.67 7.71 -10.52
C THR A 165 -12.74 6.24 -10.15
N THR A 166 -13.13 5.93 -8.91
CA THR A 166 -13.35 4.56 -8.44
C THR A 166 -14.52 3.91 -9.17
N ALA A 167 -15.66 4.61 -9.30
CA ALA A 167 -16.84 4.11 -9.99
C ALA A 167 -16.54 3.70 -11.44
N ASN A 168 -15.85 4.55 -12.18
CA ASN A 168 -15.53 4.27 -13.58
C ASN A 168 -14.54 3.11 -13.74
N MET A 169 -13.51 3.04 -12.85
CA MET A 169 -12.54 1.95 -12.89
C MET A 169 -13.15 0.59 -12.55
N TYR A 170 -14.14 0.55 -11.67
CA TYR A 170 -14.71 -0.68 -11.12
C TYR A 170 -16.20 -0.89 -11.49
N ALA A 171 -16.65 -0.28 -12.59
CA ALA A 171 -18.05 -0.35 -13.05
C ALA A 171 -18.58 -1.79 -13.17
N HIS A 172 -17.74 -2.72 -13.64
CA HIS A 172 -18.14 -4.13 -13.76
C HIS A 172 -18.38 -4.78 -12.39
N GLN A 173 -17.46 -4.59 -11.42
CA GLN A 173 -17.60 -5.12 -10.07
C GLN A 173 -18.82 -4.54 -9.36
N ILE A 174 -19.09 -3.25 -9.60
CA ILE A 174 -20.30 -2.58 -9.09
C ILE A 174 -21.56 -3.18 -9.69
N ALA A 175 -21.56 -3.50 -10.97
CA ALA A 175 -22.70 -4.15 -11.61
C ALA A 175 -22.99 -5.53 -10.99
N VAL A 176 -21.94 -6.33 -10.71
CA VAL A 176 -22.07 -7.63 -10.03
C VAL A 176 -22.60 -7.45 -8.60
N ALA A 177 -22.09 -6.47 -7.84
CA ALA A 177 -22.57 -6.17 -6.49
C ALA A 177 -24.04 -5.73 -6.49
N ARG A 178 -24.47 -4.93 -7.48
CA ARG A 178 -25.87 -4.53 -7.66
C ARG A 178 -26.79 -5.71 -7.96
N ALA A 179 -26.37 -6.66 -8.80
CA ALA A 179 -27.12 -7.88 -9.07
C ALA A 179 -27.33 -8.68 -7.77
N LYS A 180 -26.27 -8.91 -6.99
CA LYS A 180 -26.35 -9.59 -5.70
C LYS A 180 -27.29 -8.87 -4.71
N ALA A 181 -27.28 -7.54 -4.68
CA ALA A 181 -28.20 -6.75 -3.86
C ALA A 181 -29.69 -6.91 -4.30
N ALA A 182 -29.94 -7.12 -5.60
CA ALA A 182 -31.28 -7.44 -6.10
C ALA A 182 -31.75 -8.80 -5.60
N ASP A 183 -30.89 -9.82 -5.62
CA ASP A 183 -31.20 -11.18 -5.12
C ASP A 183 -31.53 -11.16 -3.62
N VAL A 184 -30.76 -10.39 -2.81
CA VAL A 184 -31.03 -10.22 -1.38
C VAL A 184 -32.41 -9.59 -1.15
N ARG A 185 -32.80 -8.56 -1.91
CA ARG A 185 -34.14 -7.95 -1.81
C ARG A 185 -35.24 -8.96 -2.22
N ALA A 186 -35.03 -9.72 -3.28
CA ALA A 186 -35.97 -10.75 -3.71
C ALA A 186 -36.20 -11.79 -2.59
N GLY A 187 -35.16 -12.23 -1.91
CA GLY A 187 -35.22 -13.16 -0.77
C GLY A 187 -36.06 -12.63 0.39
N VAL A 188 -35.97 -11.32 0.70
CA VAL A 188 -36.78 -10.68 1.75
C VAL A 188 -38.28 -10.70 1.41
N PHE A 189 -38.64 -10.55 0.15
CA PHE A 189 -40.05 -10.62 -0.27
C PHE A 189 -40.57 -12.07 -0.32
N ALA A 190 -39.72 -13.04 -0.67
CA ALA A 190 -40.11 -14.46 -0.72
C ALA A 190 -40.41 -15.06 0.68
N ASN A 191 -39.74 -14.57 1.72
CA ASN A 191 -39.90 -15.06 3.09
C ASN A 191 -41.04 -14.37 3.89
N ARG A 192 -41.88 -13.57 3.25
CA ARG A 192 -43.08 -12.95 3.85
C ARG A 192 -44.35 -13.75 3.51
N LYS A 193 -44.36 -15.08 3.69
CA LYS A 193 -45.59 -15.87 3.71
C LYS A 193 -45.85 -16.36 5.12
#